data_b41a33c1376294a7f140c39f82fed389
#
_entry.id   b41a33c1376294a7f140c39f82fed389
#
_cell.length_a   1.000
_cell.length_b   1.000
_cell.length_c   1.000
_cell.angle_alpha   90.00
_cell.angle_beta   90.00
_cell.angle_gamma   90.00
#
_symmetry.space_group_name_H-M   'P 1'
#
loop_
_entity.id
_entity.type
_entity.pdbx_description
1 polymer ?
#
loop_
_entity_poly.entity_id
_entity_poly.type
_entity_poly.pdbx_seq_one_letter_code
_entity_poly.pdbx_strand_id
1 'polypeptide(L)'
;DFKNIYIQDLVQKNKISKKMKVVVACGNGTAGVFAPDILRGIGCEVIELDCELDWSFPKYNPNPEDLEMLHAISKVVKDNNADIGFGFDGDGDRCGFIDDKGNEIFSDKIGLLIARNLSGKHKNSKFVVDVKSTGLYSKDKILLENNCETIYWKTGHSHIKRKVNTEKALAGFEKSGHFFFNQPLGY
;
A
#
# COMPACT_ATOMS: atom_id res chain seq x y z
N ASP A 1 14.32 -18.99 -11.64
CA ASP A 1 13.61 -17.79 -12.10
C ASP A 1 13.39 -16.85 -10.90
N PHE A 2 13.95 -15.64 -10.99
CA PHE A 2 13.89 -14.67 -9.90
C PHE A 2 12.44 -14.27 -9.53
N LYS A 3 11.55 -14.14 -10.52
CA LYS A 3 10.12 -13.84 -10.30
C LYS A 3 9.50 -14.85 -9.30
N ASN A 4 9.69 -16.13 -9.52
CA ASN A 4 9.11 -17.16 -8.67
C ASN A 4 9.70 -17.14 -7.25
N ILE A 5 11.00 -16.89 -7.11
CA ILE A 5 11.67 -16.78 -5.81
C ILE A 5 11.08 -15.59 -5.04
N TYR A 6 10.92 -14.44 -5.69
CA TYR A 6 10.35 -13.24 -5.07
C TYR A 6 8.88 -13.46 -4.62
N ILE A 7 8.03 -14.01 -5.50
CA ILE A 7 6.64 -14.32 -5.17
C ILE A 7 6.57 -15.29 -3.99
N GLN A 8 7.35 -16.37 -4.03
CA GLN A 8 7.36 -17.37 -2.95
C GLN A 8 7.82 -16.80 -1.62
N ASP A 9 8.85 -15.95 -1.61
CA ASP A 9 9.34 -15.31 -0.39
C ASP A 9 8.23 -14.45 0.27
N LEU A 10 7.51 -13.66 -0.51
CA LEU A 10 6.41 -12.84 0.00
C LEU A 10 5.22 -13.67 0.47
N VAL A 11 4.86 -14.72 -0.27
CA VAL A 11 3.73 -15.60 0.07
C VAL A 11 4.01 -16.40 1.35
N GLN A 12 5.23 -16.89 1.55
CA GLN A 12 5.59 -17.66 2.75
C GLN A 12 5.57 -16.82 4.03
N LYS A 13 5.94 -15.53 3.92
CA LYS A 13 6.00 -14.60 5.05
C LYS A 13 4.63 -14.02 5.42
N ASN A 14 3.65 -14.10 4.52
CA ASN A 14 2.37 -13.44 4.67
C ASN A 14 1.22 -14.42 4.44
N LYS A 15 0.28 -14.45 5.36
CA LYS A 15 -0.99 -15.18 5.22
C LYS A 15 -2.12 -14.35 5.78
N ILE A 16 -3.24 -14.33 5.09
CA ILE A 16 -4.46 -13.69 5.59
C ILE A 16 -5.30 -14.74 6.34
N SER A 17 -5.93 -14.30 7.44
CA SER A 17 -6.80 -15.16 8.27
C SER A 17 -8.22 -15.26 7.73
N LYS A 18 -8.66 -14.30 6.91
CA LYS A 18 -9.99 -14.23 6.31
C LYS A 18 -9.85 -14.24 4.79
N LYS A 19 -10.62 -15.10 4.11
CA LYS A 19 -10.69 -15.05 2.64
C LYS A 19 -11.25 -13.68 2.22
N MET A 20 -10.54 -13.00 1.35
CA MET A 20 -10.92 -11.71 0.80
C MET A 20 -11.00 -11.78 -0.73
N LYS A 21 -12.00 -11.13 -1.30
CA LYS A 21 -12.09 -10.89 -2.73
C LYS A 21 -11.50 -9.51 -3.01
N VAL A 22 -10.48 -9.45 -3.84
CA VAL A 22 -9.73 -8.22 -4.10
C VAL A 22 -9.68 -7.89 -5.58
N VAL A 23 -9.81 -6.61 -5.92
CA VAL A 23 -9.50 -6.10 -7.26
C VAL A 23 -8.07 -5.61 -7.26
N VAL A 24 -7.30 -6.00 -8.26
CA VAL A 24 -5.91 -5.56 -8.45
C VAL A 24 -5.81 -4.87 -9.80
N ALA A 25 -5.55 -3.58 -9.78
CA ALA A 25 -5.37 -2.76 -10.97
C ALA A 25 -3.91 -2.33 -11.09
N CYS A 26 -3.30 -2.63 -12.22
CA CYS A 26 -1.89 -2.31 -12.46
C CYS A 26 -1.69 -1.31 -13.60
N GLY A 27 -2.78 -0.87 -14.28
CA GLY A 27 -2.72 0.07 -15.38
C GLY A 27 -1.70 -0.32 -16.45
N ASN A 28 -1.56 -1.62 -16.73
CA ASN A 28 -0.56 -2.20 -17.61
C ASN A 28 0.91 -1.99 -17.17
N GLY A 29 1.14 -1.64 -15.89
CA GLY A 29 2.46 -1.45 -15.30
C GLY A 29 3.11 -2.74 -14.77
N THR A 30 4.32 -2.59 -14.21
CA THR A 30 5.17 -3.71 -13.75
C THR A 30 4.58 -4.53 -12.62
N ALA A 31 3.75 -3.92 -11.76
CA ALA A 31 3.09 -4.63 -10.66
C ALA A 31 2.21 -5.79 -11.15
N GLY A 32 1.68 -5.73 -12.37
CA GLY A 32 0.87 -6.80 -12.98
C GLY A 32 1.61 -8.15 -13.10
N VAL A 33 2.93 -8.10 -13.17
CA VAL A 33 3.78 -9.31 -13.24
C VAL A 33 3.81 -10.06 -11.90
N PHE A 34 3.57 -9.40 -10.78
CA PHE A 34 3.80 -9.96 -9.44
C PHE A 34 2.56 -9.93 -8.53
N ALA A 35 1.86 -8.80 -8.47
CA ALA A 35 0.84 -8.54 -7.46
C ALA A 35 -0.33 -9.54 -7.50
N PRO A 36 -0.89 -9.92 -8.66
CA PRO A 36 -1.97 -10.91 -8.70
C PRO A 36 -1.56 -12.26 -8.12
N ASP A 37 -0.38 -12.76 -8.48
CA ASP A 37 0.13 -14.06 -8.03
C ASP A 37 0.44 -14.06 -6.53
N ILE A 38 1.00 -12.96 -6.00
CA ILE A 38 1.26 -12.80 -4.56
C ILE A 38 -0.05 -12.82 -3.78
N LEU A 39 -1.06 -12.04 -4.21
CA LEU A 39 -2.33 -11.95 -3.51
C LEU A 39 -3.11 -13.27 -3.54
N ARG A 40 -3.08 -14.00 -4.65
CA ARG A 40 -3.62 -15.38 -4.70
C ARG A 40 -2.86 -16.32 -3.75
N GLY A 41 -1.55 -16.22 -3.75
CA GLY A 41 -0.69 -17.06 -2.91
C GLY A 41 -0.91 -16.88 -1.41
N ILE A 42 -1.25 -15.67 -0.96
CA ILE A 42 -1.61 -15.40 0.45
C ILE A 42 -3.05 -15.73 0.81
N GLY A 43 -3.90 -16.11 -0.17
CA GLY A 43 -5.26 -16.62 0.04
C GLY A 43 -6.39 -15.71 -0.44
N CYS A 44 -6.12 -14.66 -1.21
CA CYS A 44 -7.16 -13.81 -1.80
C CYS A 44 -7.80 -14.46 -3.03
N GLU A 45 -9.08 -14.17 -3.24
CA GLU A 45 -9.74 -14.29 -4.53
C GLU A 45 -9.45 -13.01 -5.33
N VAL A 46 -8.73 -13.11 -6.44
CA VAL A 46 -8.20 -11.94 -7.16
C VAL A 46 -8.94 -11.72 -8.46
N ILE A 47 -9.43 -10.49 -8.65
CA ILE A 47 -9.96 -9.96 -9.90
C ILE A 47 -8.91 -9.01 -10.47
N GLU A 48 -8.37 -9.35 -11.63
CA GLU A 48 -7.37 -8.55 -12.32
C GLU A 48 -8.02 -7.46 -13.17
N LEU A 49 -7.44 -6.27 -13.12
CA LEU A 49 -7.81 -5.13 -13.97
C LEU A 49 -6.53 -4.54 -14.57
N ASP A 50 -6.41 -4.64 -15.90
CA ASP A 50 -5.28 -4.11 -16.66
C ASP A 50 -3.90 -4.54 -16.10
N CYS A 51 -3.76 -5.85 -15.78
CA CYS A 51 -2.55 -6.43 -15.21
C CYS A 51 -1.56 -6.98 -16.26
N GLU A 52 -1.94 -7.05 -17.54
CA GLU A 52 -1.02 -7.39 -18.62
C GLU A 52 -0.05 -6.23 -18.86
N LEU A 53 1.25 -6.54 -18.88
CA LEU A 53 2.29 -5.52 -19.07
C LEU A 53 2.24 -4.92 -20.48
N ASP A 54 2.00 -3.62 -20.58
CA ASP A 54 2.03 -2.86 -21.83
C ASP A 54 2.59 -1.45 -21.56
N TRP A 55 3.81 -1.21 -22.04
CA TRP A 55 4.52 0.06 -21.83
C TRP A 55 3.88 1.26 -22.53
N SER A 56 2.87 1.06 -23.39
CA SER A 56 2.10 2.16 -23.98
C SER A 56 1.03 2.73 -23.04
N PHE A 57 0.72 2.02 -21.95
CA PHE A 57 -0.32 2.37 -20.98
C PHE A 57 -1.67 2.75 -21.66
N PRO A 58 -2.29 1.82 -22.42
CA PRO A 58 -3.34 2.17 -23.35
C PRO A 58 -4.68 2.54 -22.70
N LYS A 59 -4.87 2.30 -21.41
CA LYS A 59 -6.14 2.51 -20.72
C LYS A 59 -6.22 3.86 -20.01
N TYR A 60 -5.26 4.14 -19.19
CA TYR A 60 -5.11 5.37 -18.41
C TYR A 60 -3.67 5.49 -17.90
N ASN A 61 -3.32 6.66 -17.38
CA ASN A 61 -2.04 6.83 -16.70
C ASN A 61 -2.04 6.00 -15.41
N PRO A 62 -1.15 4.99 -15.25
CA PRO A 62 -1.08 4.18 -14.04
C PRO A 62 -0.54 5.02 -12.87
N ASN A 63 -1.45 5.64 -12.15
CA ASN A 63 -1.18 6.48 -11.00
C ASN A 63 -2.32 6.32 -9.98
N PRO A 64 -2.05 5.88 -8.75
CA PRO A 64 -3.07 5.67 -7.73
C PRO A 64 -3.77 6.94 -7.24
N GLU A 65 -3.34 8.11 -7.69
CA GLU A 65 -4.03 9.40 -7.49
C GLU A 65 -4.85 9.84 -8.73
N ASP A 66 -4.80 9.08 -9.84
CA ASP A 66 -5.53 9.39 -11.07
C ASP A 66 -7.00 8.97 -10.98
N LEU A 67 -7.90 9.91 -11.29
CA LEU A 67 -9.35 9.67 -11.16
C LEU A 67 -9.88 8.64 -12.14
N GLU A 68 -9.31 8.51 -13.33
CA GLU A 68 -9.75 7.50 -14.32
C GLU A 68 -9.43 6.11 -13.78
N MET A 69 -8.22 5.91 -13.27
CA MET A 69 -7.81 4.66 -12.63
C MET A 69 -8.69 4.34 -11.40
N LEU A 70 -8.88 5.31 -10.51
CA LEU A 70 -9.70 5.13 -9.30
C LEU A 70 -11.16 4.79 -9.64
N HIS A 71 -11.75 5.44 -10.63
CA HIS A 71 -13.12 5.14 -11.10
C HIS A 71 -13.21 3.74 -11.72
N ALA A 72 -12.21 3.32 -12.50
CA ALA A 72 -12.17 1.98 -13.07
C ALA A 72 -12.14 0.92 -11.97
N ILE A 73 -11.28 1.08 -10.95
CA ILE A 73 -11.20 0.18 -9.79
C ILE A 73 -12.53 0.17 -9.02
N SER A 74 -13.08 1.35 -8.71
CA SER A 74 -14.35 1.51 -7.98
C SER A 74 -15.49 0.76 -8.66
N LYS A 75 -15.58 0.88 -9.98
CA LYS A 75 -16.59 0.16 -10.76
C LYS A 75 -16.44 -1.35 -10.61
N VAL A 76 -15.25 -1.89 -10.81
CA VAL A 76 -15.01 -3.34 -10.72
C VAL A 76 -15.24 -3.88 -9.30
N VAL A 77 -14.84 -3.12 -8.27
CA VAL A 77 -15.11 -3.46 -6.85
C VAL A 77 -16.61 -3.63 -6.62
N LYS A 78 -17.43 -2.65 -7.05
CA LYS A 78 -18.90 -2.68 -6.88
C LYS A 78 -19.55 -3.78 -7.69
N ASP A 79 -19.19 -3.93 -8.95
CA ASP A 79 -19.80 -4.91 -9.87
C ASP A 79 -19.56 -6.35 -9.40
N ASN A 80 -18.47 -6.59 -8.65
CA ASN A 80 -18.09 -7.92 -8.20
C ASN A 80 -18.26 -8.14 -6.68
N ASN A 81 -18.78 -7.15 -5.95
CA ASN A 81 -18.84 -7.18 -4.48
C ASN A 81 -17.48 -7.55 -3.86
N ALA A 82 -16.42 -6.91 -4.31
CA ALA A 82 -15.08 -7.13 -3.77
C ALA A 82 -14.91 -6.41 -2.43
N ASP A 83 -14.09 -6.97 -1.55
CA ASP A 83 -13.85 -6.40 -0.22
C ASP A 83 -12.94 -5.15 -0.28
N ILE A 84 -12.05 -5.09 -1.27
CA ILE A 84 -11.10 -3.97 -1.45
C ILE A 84 -10.56 -3.94 -2.89
N GLY A 85 -10.20 -2.76 -3.37
CA GLY A 85 -9.45 -2.55 -4.59
C GLY A 85 -8.06 -1.97 -4.31
N PHE A 86 -7.06 -2.47 -5.03
CA PHE A 86 -5.68 -1.97 -5.04
C PHE A 86 -5.36 -1.39 -6.42
N GLY A 87 -4.75 -0.20 -6.45
CA GLY A 87 -4.24 0.41 -7.66
C GLY A 87 -2.73 0.66 -7.54
N PHE A 88 -1.94 0.11 -8.46
CA PHE A 88 -0.49 0.30 -8.51
C PHE A 88 -0.11 1.25 -9.64
N ASP A 89 0.95 2.03 -9.44
CA ASP A 89 1.48 2.87 -10.51
C ASP A 89 2.38 2.10 -11.50
N GLY A 90 2.94 2.80 -12.47
CA GLY A 90 3.62 2.19 -13.61
C GLY A 90 4.83 1.33 -13.26
N ASP A 91 5.60 1.72 -12.26
CA ASP A 91 6.76 0.96 -11.75
C ASP A 91 6.45 0.17 -10.46
N GLY A 92 5.23 0.33 -9.92
CA GLY A 92 4.69 -0.50 -8.84
C GLY A 92 5.20 -0.11 -7.45
N ASP A 93 5.74 1.09 -7.27
CA ASP A 93 6.26 1.55 -5.98
C ASP A 93 5.22 2.33 -5.15
N ARG A 94 4.06 2.67 -5.74
CA ARG A 94 2.92 3.30 -5.07
C ARG A 94 1.68 2.42 -5.12
N CYS A 95 0.88 2.48 -4.05
CA CYS A 95 -0.39 1.77 -3.95
C CYS A 95 -1.52 2.69 -3.48
N GLY A 96 -2.63 2.70 -4.23
CA GLY A 96 -3.89 3.32 -3.87
C GLY A 96 -4.93 2.29 -3.45
N PHE A 97 -6.00 2.74 -2.79
CA PHE A 97 -6.97 1.85 -2.15
C PHE A 97 -8.41 2.32 -2.39
N ILE A 98 -9.28 1.37 -2.71
CA ILE A 98 -10.72 1.56 -2.85
C ILE A 98 -11.43 0.62 -1.87
N ASP A 99 -12.38 1.13 -1.08
CA ASP A 99 -13.16 0.33 -0.13
C ASP A 99 -14.23 -0.53 -0.85
N ASP A 100 -14.93 -1.38 -0.09
CA ASP A 100 -16.00 -2.26 -0.56
C ASP A 100 -17.22 -1.50 -1.15
N LYS A 101 -17.34 -0.21 -0.88
CA LYS A 101 -18.39 0.68 -1.41
C LYS A 101 -17.93 1.44 -2.65
N GLY A 102 -16.69 1.26 -3.06
CA GLY A 102 -16.09 1.96 -4.20
C GLY A 102 -15.57 3.37 -3.87
N ASN A 103 -15.36 3.71 -2.61
CA ASN A 103 -14.77 4.99 -2.22
C ASN A 103 -13.27 4.88 -2.10
N GLU A 104 -12.57 5.94 -2.51
CA GLU A 104 -11.13 6.07 -2.29
C GLU A 104 -10.82 6.15 -0.79
N ILE A 105 -9.83 5.39 -0.35
CA ILE A 105 -9.20 5.55 0.96
C ILE A 105 -7.81 6.15 0.72
N PHE A 106 -7.63 7.39 1.09
CA PHE A 106 -6.35 8.07 0.91
C PHE A 106 -5.19 7.30 1.55
N SER A 107 -4.08 7.18 0.84
CA SER A 107 -2.94 6.34 1.25
C SER A 107 -2.34 6.76 2.60
N ASP A 108 -2.38 8.04 2.96
CA ASP A 108 -1.95 8.51 4.27
C ASP A 108 -2.83 7.98 5.42
N LYS A 109 -4.13 7.74 5.18
CA LYS A 109 -5.04 7.12 6.16
C LYS A 109 -4.77 5.61 6.27
N ILE A 110 -4.47 4.95 5.16
CA ILE A 110 -4.03 3.55 5.18
C ILE A 110 -2.72 3.43 5.96
N GLY A 111 -1.76 4.32 5.71
CA GLY A 111 -0.52 4.38 6.49
C GLY A 111 -0.78 4.52 8.00
N LEU A 112 -1.77 5.34 8.39
CA LEU A 112 -2.17 5.46 9.80
C LEU A 112 -2.75 4.14 10.36
N LEU A 113 -3.59 3.44 9.59
CA LEU A 113 -4.13 2.14 10.01
C LEU A 113 -3.01 1.09 10.16
N ILE A 114 -2.06 1.07 9.25
CA ILE A 114 -0.88 0.21 9.34
C ILE A 114 -0.05 0.58 10.58
N ALA A 115 0.21 1.87 10.80
CA ALA A 115 0.96 2.34 11.99
C ALA A 115 0.28 1.92 13.30
N ARG A 116 -1.06 2.02 13.40
CA ARG A 116 -1.82 1.52 14.57
C ARG A 116 -1.59 0.01 14.81
N ASN A 117 -1.70 -0.79 13.75
CA ASN A 117 -1.49 -2.24 13.87
C ASN A 117 -0.05 -2.57 14.29
N LEU A 118 0.93 -1.91 13.67
CA LEU A 118 2.34 -2.09 13.99
C LEU A 118 2.68 -1.65 15.41
N SER A 119 2.13 -0.53 15.87
CA SER A 119 2.37 0.01 17.22
C SER A 119 1.92 -0.94 18.32
N GLY A 120 0.88 -1.73 18.10
CA GLY A 120 0.43 -2.75 19.04
C GLY A 120 1.44 -3.87 19.26
N LYS A 121 2.25 -4.18 18.24
CA LYS A 121 3.31 -5.20 18.28
C LYS A 121 4.67 -4.62 18.63
N HIS A 122 4.91 -3.35 18.30
CA HIS A 122 6.18 -2.64 18.44
C HIS A 122 5.93 -1.30 19.14
N LYS A 123 5.77 -1.34 20.46
CA LYS A 123 5.63 -0.14 21.29
C LYS A 123 6.90 0.72 21.25
N ASN A 124 6.78 2.00 21.58
CA ASN A 124 7.86 2.98 21.57
C ASN A 124 8.52 3.18 20.20
N SER A 125 7.81 2.84 19.12
CA SER A 125 8.32 2.97 17.75
C SER A 125 8.16 4.39 17.22
N LYS A 126 8.98 4.71 16.22
CA LYS A 126 8.85 5.93 15.43
C LYS A 126 8.22 5.64 14.07
N PHE A 127 7.41 6.58 13.60
CA PHE A 127 6.86 6.60 12.24
C PHE A 127 7.23 7.93 11.57
N VAL A 128 7.67 7.87 10.32
CA VAL A 128 7.95 9.06 9.52
C VAL A 128 6.82 9.25 8.52
N VAL A 129 6.25 10.45 8.44
CA VAL A 129 5.20 10.77 7.47
C VAL A 129 5.55 12.06 6.74
N ASP A 130 5.12 12.19 5.49
CA ASP A 130 5.35 13.43 4.77
C ASP A 130 4.42 14.56 5.26
N VAL A 131 4.83 15.81 5.07
CA VAL A 131 4.07 16.99 5.52
C VAL A 131 2.75 17.19 4.81
N LYS A 132 2.49 16.46 3.71
CA LYS A 132 1.20 16.46 3.01
C LYS A 132 0.20 15.47 3.60
N SER A 133 0.68 14.54 4.42
CA SER A 133 -0.14 13.54 5.09
C SER A 133 -1.01 14.16 6.18
N THR A 134 -2.08 13.45 6.53
CA THR A 134 -3.02 13.89 7.57
C THR A 134 -2.35 14.18 8.91
N GLY A 135 -2.78 15.25 9.57
CA GLY A 135 -2.35 15.59 10.94
C GLY A 135 -2.86 14.64 12.02
N LEU A 136 -3.60 13.57 11.65
CA LEU A 136 -4.15 12.62 12.61
C LEU A 136 -3.07 11.76 13.28
N TYR A 137 -1.95 11.50 12.64
CA TYR A 137 -0.88 10.66 13.21
C TYR A 137 -0.42 11.13 14.59
N SER A 138 -0.16 12.43 14.76
CA SER A 138 0.32 13.00 16.02
C SER A 138 -0.74 13.08 17.13
N LYS A 139 -2.02 12.86 16.78
CA LYS A 139 -3.15 12.91 17.71
C LYS A 139 -3.85 11.55 17.89
N ASP A 140 -3.33 10.53 17.24
CA ASP A 140 -3.93 9.21 17.26
C ASP A 140 -3.78 8.54 18.63
N LYS A 141 -4.91 8.19 19.24
CA LYS A 141 -4.96 7.62 20.60
C LYS A 141 -4.15 6.32 20.70
N ILE A 142 -4.24 5.45 19.71
CA ILE A 142 -3.56 4.14 19.73
C ILE A 142 -2.04 4.34 19.63
N LEU A 143 -1.57 5.26 18.78
CA LEU A 143 -0.15 5.57 18.69
C LEU A 143 0.36 6.20 19.98
N LEU A 144 -0.40 7.12 20.59
CA LEU A 144 -0.04 7.76 21.85
C LEU A 144 -0.02 6.76 23.02
N GLU A 145 -1.03 5.89 23.14
CA GLU A 145 -1.11 4.84 24.17
C GLU A 145 0.03 3.83 24.06
N ASN A 146 0.51 3.57 22.83
CA ASN A 146 1.68 2.72 22.59
C ASN A 146 3.00 3.47 22.66
N ASN A 147 2.99 4.74 23.10
CA ASN A 147 4.17 5.61 23.25
C ASN A 147 4.98 5.73 21.94
N CYS A 148 4.28 5.82 20.81
CA CYS A 148 4.90 5.98 19.49
C CYS A 148 5.09 7.46 19.14
N GLU A 149 6.20 7.76 18.49
CA GLU A 149 6.54 9.09 17.99
C GLU A 149 6.20 9.20 16.50
N THR A 150 5.56 10.30 16.07
CA THR A 150 5.36 10.62 14.65
C THR A 150 6.24 11.79 14.25
N ILE A 151 7.05 11.59 13.23
CA ILE A 151 7.96 12.59 12.68
C ILE A 151 7.44 13.03 11.32
N TYR A 152 6.96 14.27 11.23
CA TYR A 152 6.59 14.88 9.94
C TYR A 152 7.85 15.36 9.22
N TRP A 153 8.00 14.99 7.95
CA TRP A 153 9.18 15.32 7.16
C TRP A 153 8.83 15.81 5.77
N LYS A 154 9.79 16.41 5.09
CA LYS A 154 9.58 16.90 3.73
C LYS A 154 9.21 15.77 2.78
N THR A 155 8.25 16.02 1.91
CA THR A 155 7.77 15.10 0.87
C THR A 155 8.90 14.69 -0.09
N GLY A 156 8.85 13.47 -0.52
CA GLY A 156 9.69 12.87 -1.54
C GLY A 156 10.28 11.54 -1.09
N HIS A 157 10.08 10.53 -1.92
CA HIS A 157 10.49 9.14 -1.72
C HIS A 157 11.88 9.01 -1.06
N SER A 158 12.92 9.60 -1.67
CA SER A 158 14.28 9.52 -1.16
C SER A 158 14.47 10.23 0.20
N HIS A 159 13.68 11.27 0.47
CA HIS A 159 13.74 12.00 1.74
C HIS A 159 13.11 11.21 2.87
N ILE A 160 11.93 10.62 2.64
CA ILE A 160 11.25 9.80 3.63
C ILE A 160 12.05 8.54 3.91
N LYS A 161 12.49 7.82 2.87
CA LYS A 161 13.31 6.60 3.01
C LYS A 161 14.58 6.86 3.84
N ARG A 162 15.30 7.95 3.54
CA ARG A 162 16.48 8.34 4.30
C ARG A 162 16.13 8.67 5.77
N LYS A 163 15.03 9.41 6.00
CA LYS A 163 14.62 9.78 7.34
C LYS A 163 14.22 8.56 8.16
N VAL A 164 13.49 7.60 7.59
CA VAL A 164 13.16 6.32 8.23
C VAL A 164 14.41 5.61 8.71
N ASN A 165 15.44 5.52 7.87
CA ASN A 165 16.71 4.89 8.24
C ASN A 165 17.47 5.67 9.32
N THR A 166 17.58 6.99 9.18
CA THR A 166 18.34 7.84 10.12
C THR A 166 17.72 7.84 11.52
N GLU A 167 16.39 7.89 11.60
CA GLU A 167 15.65 7.86 12.87
C GLU A 167 15.47 6.45 13.43
N LYS A 168 15.87 5.42 12.69
CA LYS A 168 15.55 4.02 12.98
C LYS A 168 14.03 3.83 13.18
N ALA A 169 13.24 4.58 12.41
CA ALA A 169 11.78 4.48 12.44
C ALA A 169 11.34 3.13 11.91
N LEU A 170 10.24 2.59 12.45
CA LEU A 170 9.70 1.29 12.07
C LEU A 170 9.15 1.32 10.64
N ALA A 171 8.49 2.43 10.28
CA ALA A 171 7.97 2.63 8.93
C ALA A 171 7.87 4.11 8.59
N GLY A 172 7.72 4.38 7.27
CA GLY A 172 7.40 5.70 6.74
C GLY A 172 6.27 5.62 5.72
N PHE A 173 5.51 6.72 5.61
CA PHE A 173 4.32 6.79 4.77
C PHE A 173 4.26 8.13 4.06
N GLU A 174 3.90 8.10 2.77
CA GLU A 174 3.61 9.29 1.99
C GLU A 174 2.15 9.31 1.53
N LYS A 175 1.58 10.49 1.41
CA LYS A 175 0.24 10.68 0.88
C LYS A 175 0.10 10.13 -0.55
N SER A 176 1.18 10.17 -1.32
CA SER A 176 1.25 9.65 -2.69
C SER A 176 1.15 8.12 -2.82
N GLY A 177 1.19 7.38 -1.72
CA GLY A 177 1.06 5.92 -1.72
C GLY A 177 2.36 5.14 -1.61
N HIS A 178 3.49 5.79 -1.33
CA HIS A 178 4.71 5.07 -0.97
C HIS A 178 4.68 4.66 0.50
N PHE A 179 5.03 3.40 0.74
CA PHE A 179 5.14 2.80 2.06
C PHE A 179 6.54 2.23 2.25
N PHE A 180 7.22 2.64 3.33
CA PHE A 180 8.60 2.24 3.63
C PHE A 180 8.60 1.46 4.93
N PHE A 181 9.10 0.23 4.90
CA PHE A 181 9.23 -0.60 6.10
C PHE A 181 10.71 -0.82 6.40
N ASN A 182 11.07 -0.65 7.67
CA ASN A 182 12.43 -0.87 8.16
C ASN A 182 12.48 -2.18 8.96
N GLN A 183 13.68 -2.63 9.32
CA GLN A 183 13.83 -3.81 10.19
C GLN A 183 13.05 -3.63 11.50
N PRO A 184 12.37 -4.66 12.00
CA PRO A 184 12.35 -6.04 11.51
C PRO A 184 11.27 -6.35 10.45
N LEU A 185 10.57 -5.35 9.93
CA LEU A 185 9.41 -5.52 9.03
C LEU A 185 9.79 -5.57 7.55
N GLY A 186 10.86 -4.88 7.17
CA GLY A 186 11.30 -4.72 5.79
C GLY A 186 12.66 -5.38 5.51
N TYR A 187 13.12 -5.16 4.28
CA TYR A 187 14.39 -5.63 3.77
C TYR A 187 15.48 -4.58 3.93
#